data_5c6b3969579e8baa9ad8ccc90d4abc8c
#
_entry.id   5c6b3969579e8baa9ad8ccc90d4abc8c
#
_cell.length_a   1.000
_cell.length_b   1.000
_cell.length_c   1.000
_cell.angle_alpha   90.00
_cell.angle_beta   90.00
_cell.angle_gamma   90.00
#
_symmetry.space_group_name_H-M   'P 1'
#
loop_
_entity.id
_entity.type
_entity.pdbx_description
1 polymer ?
#
loop_
_entity_poly.entity_id
_entity_poly.type
_entity_poly.pdbx_seq_one_letter_code
_entity_poly.pdbx_strand_id
1 'polypeptide(L)'
;ASLAGVIDGVMRSDMYDTVYGSLNGITGILNNDLTNLSELMQQNSEYLDRLKVTPAMYLGSCRYKLPNYLDDDSSYVFIFKQFETYHIDAFFYIGGNDSMDTVLKLSEYGKKIGSPVRIVGIPKTIDNDLCETDHTPGFGSAAKYIASSLLEIAHDTFIYAVKSVTIVEIMGRDAGWLTAASALARNGYNTAPHLIYLPEVPFDKEDFLLDVKRMLFERNNVIVAVSEGIRDASGNYISASESSVDTFGHSQLSGAGKTLEFLVKEKLGVKVRSVEVNVLQRCAAHLASKTDLDEAFTLGQKAVALSEEGVTASMVTMRRISDAPYEIAYEPVSYTHLRAHETPEHL
;
A
#
# COMPACT_ATOMS: atom_id res chain seq x y z
N ALA A 1 -10.32 -1.28 -7.85
CA ALA A 1 -10.25 -0.33 -8.97
C ALA A 1 -9.26 -0.79 -10.04
N SER A 2 -7.98 -1.04 -9.73
CA SER A 2 -6.96 -1.45 -10.74
C SER A 2 -7.37 -2.71 -11.52
N LEU A 3 -7.88 -3.75 -10.85
CA LEU A 3 -8.40 -4.94 -11.51
C LEU A 3 -9.56 -4.61 -12.48
N ALA A 4 -10.48 -3.74 -12.05
CA ALA A 4 -11.56 -3.27 -12.91
C ALA A 4 -11.04 -2.54 -14.15
N GLY A 5 -9.97 -1.76 -14.00
CA GLY A 5 -9.28 -1.10 -15.11
C GLY A 5 -8.65 -2.09 -16.10
N VAL A 6 -8.00 -3.15 -15.61
CA VAL A 6 -7.47 -4.22 -16.48
C VAL A 6 -8.59 -4.89 -17.27
N ILE A 7 -9.69 -5.25 -16.60
CA ILE A 7 -10.83 -5.89 -17.26
C ILE A 7 -11.42 -4.96 -18.32
N ASP A 8 -11.66 -3.68 -18.00
CA ASP A 8 -12.19 -2.71 -18.96
C ASP A 8 -11.23 -2.50 -20.16
N GLY A 9 -9.90 -2.46 -19.88
CA GLY A 9 -8.88 -2.39 -20.93
C GLY A 9 -8.98 -3.58 -21.89
N VAL A 10 -9.05 -4.81 -21.37
CA VAL A 10 -9.17 -6.02 -22.19
C VAL A 10 -10.49 -6.04 -22.97
N MET A 11 -11.60 -5.61 -22.36
CA MET A 11 -12.89 -5.54 -23.09
C MET A 11 -12.89 -4.58 -24.28
N ARG A 12 -12.00 -3.61 -24.31
CA ARG A 12 -11.81 -2.65 -25.40
C ARG A 12 -10.69 -3.04 -26.34
N SER A 13 -9.96 -4.09 -26.01
CA SER A 13 -8.83 -4.59 -26.80
C SER A 13 -9.29 -5.34 -28.04
N ASP A 14 -8.57 -5.16 -29.13
CA ASP A 14 -8.70 -6.01 -30.33
C ASP A 14 -7.70 -7.20 -30.28
N MET A 15 -6.82 -7.24 -29.26
CA MET A 15 -5.76 -8.24 -29.12
C MET A 15 -6.10 -9.32 -28.09
N TYR A 16 -6.81 -8.95 -27.03
CA TYR A 16 -7.17 -9.83 -25.93
C TYR A 16 -8.68 -10.03 -25.84
N ASP A 17 -9.13 -11.24 -25.57
CA ASP A 17 -10.56 -11.57 -25.52
C ASP A 17 -11.03 -12.11 -24.17
N THR A 18 -10.12 -12.63 -23.35
CA THR A 18 -10.44 -13.31 -22.09
C THR A 18 -9.55 -12.84 -20.95
N VAL A 19 -10.15 -12.61 -19.77
CA VAL A 19 -9.43 -12.28 -18.54
C VAL A 19 -9.57 -13.40 -17.53
N TYR A 20 -8.45 -13.98 -17.12
CA TYR A 20 -8.37 -14.90 -15.99
C TYR A 20 -7.86 -14.16 -14.75
N GLY A 21 -8.55 -14.34 -13.63
CA GLY A 21 -8.09 -13.88 -12.31
C GLY A 21 -7.46 -15.02 -11.53
N SER A 22 -6.22 -14.83 -11.07
CA SER A 22 -5.55 -15.78 -10.19
C SER A 22 -5.98 -15.55 -8.74
N LEU A 23 -6.58 -16.54 -8.10
CA LEU A 23 -7.01 -16.47 -6.71
C LEU A 23 -5.81 -16.53 -5.76
N ASN A 24 -5.78 -15.60 -4.81
CA ASN A 24 -4.66 -15.46 -3.87
C ASN A 24 -3.30 -15.21 -4.56
N GLY A 25 -3.27 -14.31 -5.56
CA GLY A 25 -2.05 -13.87 -6.23
C GLY A 25 -1.32 -15.00 -6.96
N ILE A 26 0.02 -15.05 -6.87
CA ILE A 26 0.82 -16.03 -7.63
C ILE A 26 0.53 -17.49 -7.21
N THR A 27 0.05 -17.72 -5.98
CA THR A 27 -0.29 -19.07 -5.53
C THR A 27 -1.48 -19.66 -6.26
N GLY A 28 -2.38 -18.83 -6.76
CA GLY A 28 -3.49 -19.28 -7.61
C GLY A 28 -3.01 -19.93 -8.91
N ILE A 29 -1.96 -19.36 -9.54
CA ILE A 29 -1.35 -19.98 -10.73
C ILE A 29 -0.69 -21.30 -10.35
N LEU A 30 0.08 -21.33 -9.25
CA LEU A 30 0.78 -22.53 -8.77
C LEU A 30 -0.18 -23.65 -8.38
N ASN A 31 -1.38 -23.34 -7.92
CA ASN A 31 -2.41 -24.29 -7.54
C ASN A 31 -3.45 -24.57 -8.65
N ASN A 32 -3.27 -23.96 -9.82
CA ASN A 32 -4.26 -23.99 -10.91
C ASN A 32 -5.65 -23.50 -10.49
N ASP A 33 -5.68 -22.46 -9.65
CA ASP A 33 -6.89 -21.84 -9.12
C ASP A 33 -7.13 -20.49 -9.82
N LEU A 34 -7.63 -20.59 -11.06
CA LEU A 34 -7.92 -19.46 -11.94
C LEU A 34 -9.43 -19.34 -12.14
N THR A 35 -9.93 -18.11 -12.16
CA THR A 35 -11.34 -17.81 -12.44
C THR A 35 -11.47 -16.99 -13.72
N ASN A 36 -12.45 -17.34 -14.57
CA ASN A 36 -12.74 -16.57 -15.78
C ASN A 36 -13.56 -15.33 -15.43
N LEU A 37 -12.91 -14.17 -15.39
CA LEU A 37 -13.56 -12.90 -15.07
C LEU A 37 -14.45 -12.38 -16.22
N SER A 38 -14.15 -12.73 -17.47
CA SER A 38 -14.95 -12.32 -18.62
C SER A 38 -16.34 -12.96 -18.59
N GLU A 39 -16.47 -14.21 -18.15
CA GLU A 39 -17.77 -14.85 -17.95
C GLU A 39 -18.59 -14.19 -16.83
N LEU A 40 -17.95 -13.83 -15.71
CA LEU A 40 -18.64 -13.15 -14.61
C LEU A 40 -19.21 -11.79 -15.04
N MET A 41 -18.52 -11.09 -15.92
CA MET A 41 -18.99 -9.81 -16.46
C MET A 41 -20.16 -9.95 -17.42
N GLN A 42 -20.15 -10.97 -18.27
CA GLN A 42 -21.28 -11.24 -19.18
C GLN A 42 -22.57 -11.54 -18.41
N GLN A 43 -22.46 -12.12 -17.22
CA GLN A 43 -23.60 -12.46 -16.37
C GLN A 43 -24.16 -11.25 -15.58
N ASN A 44 -23.39 -10.19 -15.41
CA ASN A 44 -23.78 -9.04 -14.58
C ASN A 44 -23.20 -7.72 -15.13
N SER A 45 -24.05 -6.91 -15.74
CA SER A 45 -23.66 -5.62 -16.33
C SER A 45 -23.12 -4.59 -15.34
N GLU A 46 -23.47 -4.69 -14.04
CA GLU A 46 -22.98 -3.78 -12.99
C GLU A 46 -21.69 -4.28 -12.33
N TYR A 47 -21.18 -5.43 -12.75
CA TYR A 47 -20.05 -6.07 -12.08
C TYR A 47 -18.80 -5.17 -12.05
N LEU A 48 -18.51 -4.52 -13.18
CA LEU A 48 -17.33 -3.66 -13.30
C LEU A 48 -17.41 -2.43 -12.38
N ASP A 49 -18.58 -1.78 -12.34
CA ASP A 49 -18.78 -0.61 -11.48
C ASP A 49 -18.69 -0.98 -9.99
N ARG A 50 -19.26 -2.12 -9.62
CA ARG A 50 -19.14 -2.64 -8.24
C ARG A 50 -17.69 -3.01 -7.90
N LEU A 51 -16.99 -3.67 -8.82
CA LEU A 51 -15.60 -4.05 -8.64
C LEU A 51 -14.69 -2.81 -8.47
N LYS A 52 -14.94 -1.73 -9.22
CA LYS A 52 -14.19 -0.48 -9.13
C LYS A 52 -14.21 0.10 -7.71
N VAL A 53 -15.31 -0.04 -6.98
CA VAL A 53 -15.48 0.51 -5.62
C VAL A 53 -15.35 -0.54 -4.51
N THR A 54 -15.13 -1.81 -4.85
CA THR A 54 -14.92 -2.88 -3.87
C THR A 54 -13.60 -2.66 -3.13
N PRO A 55 -13.62 -2.60 -1.79
CA PRO A 55 -12.42 -2.41 -1.00
C PRO A 55 -11.53 -3.66 -0.97
N ALA A 56 -10.28 -3.46 -0.58
CA ALA A 56 -9.27 -4.50 -0.42
C ALA A 56 -8.95 -5.27 -1.72
N MET A 57 -8.47 -6.51 -1.61
CA MET A 57 -8.01 -7.33 -2.75
C MET A 57 -9.08 -8.34 -3.14
N TYR A 58 -9.82 -8.06 -4.19
CA TYR A 58 -10.94 -8.87 -4.65
C TYR A 58 -10.55 -10.34 -4.92
N LEU A 59 -9.42 -10.56 -5.57
CA LEU A 59 -8.90 -11.90 -5.87
C LEU A 59 -8.12 -12.53 -4.70
N GLY A 60 -8.10 -11.90 -3.55
CA GLY A 60 -7.31 -12.34 -2.40
C GLY A 60 -5.84 -11.95 -2.50
N SER A 61 -5.04 -12.47 -1.58
CA SER A 61 -3.61 -12.19 -1.46
C SER A 61 -2.88 -13.44 -0.97
N CYS A 62 -1.58 -13.51 -1.23
CA CYS A 62 -0.72 -14.56 -0.69
C CYS A 62 0.51 -13.96 0.00
N ARG A 63 1.16 -14.81 0.78
CA ARG A 63 2.46 -14.57 1.40
C ARG A 63 3.47 -15.57 0.83
N TYR A 64 3.70 -15.51 -0.50
CA TYR A 64 4.60 -16.39 -1.22
C TYR A 64 5.64 -15.57 -1.96
N LYS A 65 6.92 -15.83 -1.71
CA LYS A 65 8.05 -15.21 -2.38
C LYS A 65 8.66 -16.23 -3.36
N LEU A 66 8.71 -15.88 -4.63
CA LEU A 66 9.38 -16.70 -5.64
C LEU A 66 10.87 -16.83 -5.28
N PRO A 67 11.43 -18.06 -5.27
CA PRO A 67 12.86 -18.25 -5.09
C PRO A 67 13.66 -17.57 -6.21
N ASN A 68 14.96 -17.47 -6.07
CA ASN A 68 15.80 -17.09 -7.18
C ASN A 68 15.80 -18.24 -8.21
N TYR A 69 15.43 -17.95 -9.47
CA TYR A 69 15.34 -18.97 -10.54
C TYR A 69 16.70 -19.59 -10.92
N LEU A 70 17.81 -19.01 -10.46
CA LEU A 70 19.13 -19.61 -10.63
C LEU A 70 19.38 -20.75 -9.64
N ASP A 71 18.70 -20.75 -8.49
CA ASP A 71 18.79 -21.76 -7.44
C ASP A 71 17.72 -22.84 -7.62
N ASP A 72 16.47 -22.42 -7.91
CA ASP A 72 15.32 -23.30 -8.16
C ASP A 72 14.33 -22.62 -9.12
N ASP A 73 14.20 -23.18 -10.32
CA ASP A 73 13.29 -22.67 -11.34
C ASP A 73 11.98 -23.47 -11.47
N SER A 74 11.73 -24.42 -10.61
CA SER A 74 10.56 -25.31 -10.68
C SER A 74 9.23 -24.55 -10.70
N SER A 75 9.08 -23.53 -9.85
CA SER A 75 7.90 -22.67 -9.81
C SER A 75 7.73 -21.88 -11.12
N TYR A 76 8.82 -21.41 -11.71
CA TYR A 76 8.80 -20.67 -12.97
C TYR A 76 8.39 -21.55 -14.15
N VAL A 77 8.98 -22.75 -14.24
CA VAL A 77 8.60 -23.76 -15.26
C VAL A 77 7.10 -24.02 -15.17
N PHE A 78 6.58 -24.21 -13.98
CA PHE A 78 5.14 -24.45 -13.78
C PHE A 78 4.29 -23.26 -14.20
N ILE A 79 4.64 -22.02 -13.77
CA ILE A 79 3.92 -20.80 -14.11
C ILE A 79 3.86 -20.60 -15.63
N PHE A 80 5.00 -20.70 -16.32
CA PHE A 80 5.03 -20.51 -17.77
C PHE A 80 4.29 -21.62 -18.52
N LYS A 81 4.30 -22.87 -18.00
CA LYS A 81 3.45 -23.93 -18.52
C LYS A 81 1.96 -23.63 -18.36
N GLN A 82 1.54 -22.99 -17.24
CA GLN A 82 0.16 -22.52 -17.09
C GLN A 82 -0.16 -21.43 -18.11
N PHE A 83 0.76 -20.50 -18.36
CA PHE A 83 0.58 -19.48 -19.39
C PHE A 83 0.35 -20.10 -20.77
N GLU A 84 1.10 -21.12 -21.14
CA GLU A 84 0.88 -21.88 -22.37
C GLU A 84 -0.48 -22.60 -22.37
N THR A 85 -0.84 -23.27 -21.28
CA THR A 85 -2.08 -24.06 -21.15
C THR A 85 -3.33 -23.21 -21.29
N TYR A 86 -3.31 -21.99 -20.72
CA TYR A 86 -4.43 -21.05 -20.77
C TYR A 86 -4.31 -20.03 -21.90
N HIS A 87 -3.33 -20.15 -22.79
CA HIS A 87 -3.05 -19.23 -23.89
C HIS A 87 -2.93 -17.76 -23.41
N ILE A 88 -2.13 -17.55 -22.35
CA ILE A 88 -1.92 -16.22 -21.74
C ILE A 88 -0.89 -15.45 -22.57
N ASP A 89 -1.29 -14.35 -23.18
CA ASP A 89 -0.42 -13.44 -23.94
C ASP A 89 0.14 -12.32 -23.09
N ALA A 90 -0.57 -11.94 -22.01
CA ALA A 90 -0.15 -10.91 -21.08
C ALA A 90 -0.46 -11.27 -19.63
N PHE A 91 0.45 -10.95 -18.73
CA PHE A 91 0.33 -11.14 -17.29
C PHE A 91 0.46 -9.79 -16.57
N PHE A 92 -0.60 -9.41 -15.85
CA PHE A 92 -0.65 -8.18 -15.06
C PHE A 92 -0.61 -8.51 -13.58
N TYR A 93 0.36 -7.99 -12.85
CA TYR A 93 0.48 -8.25 -11.42
C TYR A 93 0.31 -6.96 -10.62
N ILE A 94 -0.76 -6.91 -9.80
CA ILE A 94 -1.16 -5.74 -9.03
C ILE A 94 -0.65 -5.89 -7.60
N GLY A 95 0.20 -4.97 -7.13
CA GLY A 95 0.70 -5.04 -5.75
C GLY A 95 1.79 -4.04 -5.39
N GLY A 96 2.40 -4.22 -4.22
CA GLY A 96 3.50 -3.42 -3.69
C GLY A 96 4.88 -4.00 -4.04
N ASN A 97 5.90 -3.68 -3.22
CA ASN A 97 7.31 -4.04 -3.45
C ASN A 97 7.52 -5.53 -3.74
N ASP A 98 6.98 -6.45 -2.92
CA ASP A 98 7.13 -7.90 -3.14
C ASP A 98 6.49 -8.38 -4.45
N SER A 99 5.41 -7.72 -4.87
CA SER A 99 4.76 -8.02 -6.16
C SER A 99 5.61 -7.53 -7.32
N MET A 100 6.26 -6.39 -7.18
CA MET A 100 7.16 -5.84 -8.19
C MET A 100 8.43 -6.70 -8.31
N ASP A 101 8.97 -7.24 -7.21
CA ASP A 101 10.05 -8.25 -7.22
C ASP A 101 9.61 -9.52 -7.99
N THR A 102 8.38 -9.98 -7.79
CA THR A 102 7.81 -11.11 -8.53
C THR A 102 7.74 -10.84 -10.03
N VAL A 103 7.26 -9.64 -10.43
CA VAL A 103 7.20 -9.22 -11.84
C VAL A 103 8.59 -9.18 -12.47
N LEU A 104 9.58 -8.65 -11.76
CA LEU A 104 10.97 -8.63 -12.22
C LEU A 104 11.49 -10.02 -12.48
N LYS A 105 11.39 -10.92 -11.49
CA LYS A 105 11.87 -12.31 -11.57
C LYS A 105 11.20 -13.08 -12.71
N LEU A 106 9.88 -12.95 -12.86
CA LEU A 106 9.15 -13.58 -13.98
C LEU A 106 9.59 -13.00 -15.33
N SER A 107 9.83 -11.69 -15.41
CA SER A 107 10.29 -11.04 -16.63
C SER A 107 11.69 -11.51 -17.05
N GLU A 108 12.61 -11.63 -16.08
CA GLU A 108 13.98 -12.14 -16.32
C GLU A 108 13.94 -13.61 -16.79
N TYR A 109 13.14 -14.44 -16.12
CA TYR A 109 12.99 -15.84 -16.50
C TYR A 109 12.32 -15.99 -17.87
N GLY A 110 11.25 -15.25 -18.14
CA GLY A 110 10.58 -15.21 -19.44
C GLY A 110 11.53 -14.84 -20.57
N LYS A 111 12.38 -13.82 -20.36
CA LYS A 111 13.43 -13.46 -21.30
C LYS A 111 14.44 -14.60 -21.51
N LYS A 112 14.87 -15.28 -20.45
CA LYS A 112 15.80 -16.42 -20.50
C LYS A 112 15.27 -17.55 -21.39
N ILE A 113 13.98 -17.87 -21.29
CA ILE A 113 13.36 -18.95 -22.05
C ILE A 113 12.77 -18.53 -23.40
N GLY A 114 12.85 -17.23 -23.74
CA GLY A 114 12.29 -16.69 -24.99
C GLY A 114 10.75 -16.68 -25.03
N SER A 115 10.09 -16.56 -23.87
CA SER A 115 8.62 -16.50 -23.79
C SER A 115 8.08 -15.21 -24.42
N PRO A 116 7.00 -15.29 -25.23
CA PRO A 116 6.34 -14.11 -25.81
C PRO A 116 5.42 -13.37 -24.82
N VAL A 117 5.17 -13.95 -23.64
CA VAL A 117 4.23 -13.38 -22.66
C VAL A 117 4.72 -12.03 -22.16
N ARG A 118 3.86 -11.03 -22.24
CA ARG A 118 4.14 -9.69 -21.74
C ARG A 118 3.84 -9.63 -20.24
N ILE A 119 4.78 -9.14 -19.46
CA ILE A 119 4.69 -9.10 -17.99
C ILE A 119 4.77 -7.65 -17.54
N VAL A 120 3.67 -7.14 -16.96
CA VAL A 120 3.53 -5.74 -16.57
C VAL A 120 3.05 -5.63 -15.12
N GLY A 121 3.76 -4.85 -14.32
CA GLY A 121 3.38 -4.53 -12.94
C GLY A 121 2.43 -3.34 -12.87
N ILE A 122 1.48 -3.42 -11.96
CA ILE A 122 0.55 -2.33 -11.64
C ILE A 122 0.73 -2.01 -10.15
N PRO A 123 1.20 -0.80 -9.79
CA PRO A 123 1.48 -0.46 -8.41
C PRO A 123 0.19 -0.43 -7.58
N LYS A 124 0.27 -0.90 -6.35
CA LYS A 124 -0.80 -0.81 -5.34
C LYS A 124 -0.21 -1.00 -3.95
N THR A 125 -0.09 0.09 -3.19
CA THR A 125 0.23 0.07 -1.77
C THR A 125 -0.30 1.34 -1.10
N ILE A 126 -0.69 1.26 0.17
CA ILE A 126 -1.04 2.45 0.96
C ILE A 126 0.21 3.13 1.54
N ASP A 127 1.36 2.45 1.57
CA ASP A 127 2.60 2.94 2.17
C ASP A 127 3.27 4.04 1.34
N ASN A 128 2.91 4.13 0.05
CA ASN A 128 3.45 5.10 -0.90
C ASN A 128 4.98 5.02 -1.03
N ASP A 129 5.53 3.82 -1.00
CA ASP A 129 6.94 3.51 -0.88
C ASP A 129 7.57 2.92 -2.16
N LEU A 130 6.83 2.92 -3.28
CA LEU A 130 7.36 2.51 -4.57
C LEU A 130 8.09 3.68 -5.25
N CYS A 131 9.29 3.41 -5.75
CA CYS A 131 10.09 4.37 -6.50
C CYS A 131 9.50 4.65 -7.89
N GLU A 132 9.94 5.74 -8.52
CA GLU A 132 9.62 6.13 -9.91
C GLU A 132 8.14 6.44 -10.18
N THR A 133 7.32 6.54 -9.17
CA THR A 133 5.92 6.99 -9.28
C THR A 133 5.66 8.14 -8.31
N ASP A 134 4.86 9.12 -8.68
CA ASP A 134 4.50 10.26 -7.82
C ASP A 134 3.83 9.77 -6.52
N HIS A 135 2.89 8.86 -6.66
CA HIS A 135 2.22 8.18 -5.57
C HIS A 135 1.67 6.83 -6.04
N THR A 136 1.12 6.06 -5.10
CA THR A 136 0.62 4.72 -5.37
C THR A 136 -0.88 4.61 -5.11
N PRO A 137 -1.64 3.86 -5.95
CA PRO A 137 -3.04 3.58 -5.69
C PRO A 137 -3.27 2.95 -4.32
N GLY A 138 -4.23 3.49 -3.60
CA GLY A 138 -4.55 3.15 -2.21
C GLY A 138 -4.08 4.20 -1.22
N PHE A 139 -2.94 4.88 -1.45
CA PHE A 139 -2.41 5.91 -0.57
C PHE A 139 -3.39 7.09 -0.40
N GLY A 140 -3.93 7.64 -1.49
CA GLY A 140 -4.82 8.80 -1.43
C GLY A 140 -6.10 8.52 -0.63
N SER A 141 -6.67 7.32 -0.77
CA SER A 141 -7.84 6.89 0.02
C SER A 141 -7.49 6.69 1.50
N ALA A 142 -6.35 6.05 1.79
CA ALA A 142 -5.89 5.85 3.16
C ALA A 142 -5.55 7.18 3.86
N ALA A 143 -4.87 8.10 3.17
CA ALA A 143 -4.58 9.45 3.69
C ALA A 143 -5.86 10.22 4.03
N LYS A 144 -6.87 10.18 3.15
CA LYS A 144 -8.18 10.78 3.40
C LYS A 144 -8.86 10.16 4.62
N TYR A 145 -8.80 8.83 4.75
CA TYR A 145 -9.34 8.12 5.91
C TYR A 145 -8.66 8.55 7.21
N ILE A 146 -7.32 8.60 7.22
CA ILE A 146 -6.53 9.03 8.38
C ILE A 146 -6.89 10.46 8.80
N ALA A 147 -6.89 11.40 7.86
CA ALA A 147 -7.22 12.80 8.14
C ALA A 147 -8.64 12.95 8.71
N SER A 148 -9.63 12.27 8.12
CA SER A 148 -11.02 12.31 8.57
C SER A 148 -11.18 11.68 9.96
N SER A 149 -10.59 10.50 10.18
CA SER A 149 -10.65 9.82 11.48
C SER A 149 -9.97 10.61 12.59
N LEU A 150 -8.87 11.31 12.29
CA LEU A 150 -8.21 12.20 13.26
C LEU A 150 -9.06 13.41 13.63
N LEU A 151 -9.80 13.99 12.68
CA LEU A 151 -10.76 15.06 12.98
C LEU A 151 -11.85 14.56 13.95
N GLU A 152 -12.42 13.37 13.71
CA GLU A 152 -13.44 12.77 14.57
C GLU A 152 -12.89 12.46 15.97
N ILE A 153 -11.68 11.89 16.04
CA ILE A 153 -10.97 11.63 17.31
C ILE A 153 -10.69 12.95 18.05
N ALA A 154 -10.34 14.01 17.32
CA ALA A 154 -10.09 15.32 17.90
C ALA A 154 -11.38 15.90 18.53
N HIS A 155 -12.51 15.84 17.84
CA HIS A 155 -13.78 16.28 18.37
C HIS A 155 -14.18 15.53 19.66
N ASP A 156 -14.05 14.19 19.67
CA ASP A 156 -14.32 13.40 20.88
C ASP A 156 -13.33 13.73 22.02
N THR A 157 -12.07 13.97 21.69
CA THR A 157 -11.05 14.26 22.70
C THR A 157 -11.26 15.64 23.36
N PHE A 158 -11.64 16.65 22.58
CA PHE A 158 -11.75 18.03 23.07
C PHE A 158 -12.96 18.33 23.95
N ILE A 159 -13.91 17.40 24.07
CA ILE A 159 -15.05 17.56 25.00
C ILE A 159 -14.64 17.47 26.47
N TYR A 160 -13.45 16.94 26.78
CA TYR A 160 -13.01 16.75 28.16
C TYR A 160 -12.22 17.93 28.69
N ALA A 161 -12.60 18.45 29.87
CA ALA A 161 -11.90 19.52 30.56
C ALA A 161 -10.61 19.05 31.27
N VAL A 162 -10.43 17.74 31.46
CA VAL A 162 -9.25 17.16 32.12
C VAL A 162 -8.07 17.02 31.15
N LYS A 163 -6.85 17.13 31.70
CA LYS A 163 -5.65 16.87 30.91
C LYS A 163 -5.63 15.43 30.39
N SER A 164 -5.47 15.30 29.08
CA SER A 164 -5.45 13.98 28.44
C SER A 164 -4.54 13.94 27.20
N VAL A 165 -4.07 12.73 26.88
CA VAL A 165 -3.30 12.45 25.67
C VAL A 165 -4.03 11.34 24.88
N THR A 166 -4.21 11.52 23.59
CA THR A 166 -4.68 10.49 22.68
C THR A 166 -3.58 10.21 21.66
N ILE A 167 -3.13 8.97 21.58
CA ILE A 167 -2.08 8.52 20.67
C ILE A 167 -2.75 7.71 19.58
N VAL A 168 -2.57 8.11 18.31
CA VAL A 168 -3.14 7.43 17.15
C VAL A 168 -2.01 6.74 16.41
N GLU A 169 -2.03 5.41 16.41
CA GLU A 169 -1.08 4.57 15.69
C GLU A 169 -1.55 4.33 14.27
N ILE A 170 -0.67 4.62 13.31
CA ILE A 170 -0.93 4.61 11.88
C ILE A 170 0.03 3.63 11.22
N MET A 171 -0.43 2.89 10.21
CA MET A 171 0.41 2.01 9.40
C MET A 171 1.51 2.77 8.67
N GLY A 172 2.59 2.07 8.40
CA GLY A 172 3.76 2.58 7.70
C GLY A 172 5.03 2.13 8.41
N ARG A 173 5.48 0.89 8.12
CA ARG A 173 6.63 0.27 8.80
C ARG A 173 7.91 1.07 8.60
N ASP A 174 8.23 1.36 7.34
CA ASP A 174 9.48 1.99 6.91
C ASP A 174 9.24 3.30 6.16
N ALA A 175 7.96 3.65 5.91
CA ALA A 175 7.55 4.85 5.20
C ALA A 175 6.48 5.61 5.98
N GLY A 176 6.77 6.83 6.34
CA GLY A 176 5.92 7.69 7.18
C GLY A 176 4.84 8.48 6.44
N TRP A 177 4.60 8.22 5.17
CA TRP A 177 3.66 9.00 4.34
C TRP A 177 2.25 9.08 4.91
N LEU A 178 1.68 7.95 5.38
CA LEU A 178 0.35 7.94 6.01
C LEU A 178 0.33 8.70 7.34
N THR A 179 1.38 8.53 8.14
CA THR A 179 1.51 9.26 9.40
C THR A 179 1.67 10.76 9.15
N ALA A 180 2.46 11.16 8.15
CA ALA A 180 2.58 12.55 7.72
C ALA A 180 1.25 13.11 7.19
N ALA A 181 0.47 12.32 6.43
CA ALA A 181 -0.86 12.70 5.94
C ALA A 181 -1.85 13.04 7.07
N SER A 182 -1.61 12.58 8.29
CA SER A 182 -2.38 12.97 9.48
C SER A 182 -2.40 14.49 9.68
N ALA A 183 -1.37 15.21 9.22
CA ALA A 183 -1.31 16.67 9.26
C ALA A 183 -2.44 17.33 8.45
N LEU A 184 -3.03 16.66 7.48
CA LEU A 184 -4.18 17.16 6.70
C LEU A 184 -5.45 17.33 7.55
N ALA A 185 -5.51 16.75 8.75
CA ALA A 185 -6.57 17.00 9.70
C ALA A 185 -6.52 18.43 10.28
N ARG A 186 -5.38 19.12 10.19
CA ARG A 186 -5.21 20.49 10.67
C ARG A 186 -5.93 21.47 9.75
N ASN A 187 -6.71 22.38 10.34
CA ASN A 187 -7.44 23.42 9.62
C ASN A 187 -7.67 24.64 10.51
N GLY A 188 -8.50 25.60 10.09
CA GLY A 188 -8.80 26.81 10.86
C GLY A 188 -9.48 26.56 12.23
N TYR A 189 -10.00 25.38 12.47
CA TYR A 189 -10.72 25.00 13.70
C TYR A 189 -10.05 23.86 14.47
N ASN A 190 -9.19 23.10 13.83
CA ASN A 190 -8.51 21.95 14.43
C ASN A 190 -6.99 22.03 14.25
N THR A 191 -6.25 22.04 15.35
CA THR A 191 -4.78 22.06 15.35
C THR A 191 -4.16 20.66 15.52
N ALA A 192 -4.98 19.63 15.76
CA ALA A 192 -4.53 18.25 15.90
C ALA A 192 -4.29 17.57 14.53
N PRO A 193 -3.36 16.61 14.48
CA PRO A 193 -2.50 16.13 15.55
C PRO A 193 -1.45 17.19 15.94
N HIS A 194 -1.14 17.30 17.24
CA HIS A 194 -0.21 18.30 17.75
C HIS A 194 1.25 17.85 17.56
N LEU A 195 1.50 16.56 17.67
CA LEU A 195 2.79 15.90 17.49
C LEU A 195 2.65 14.78 16.46
N ILE A 196 3.66 14.63 15.61
CA ILE A 196 3.71 13.59 14.56
C ILE A 196 5.11 12.95 14.63
N TYR A 197 5.17 11.62 14.77
CA TYR A 197 6.42 10.86 14.81
C TYR A 197 6.46 9.85 13.66
N LEU A 198 7.48 10.01 12.80
CA LEU A 198 7.68 9.25 11.57
C LEU A 198 8.73 8.15 11.79
N PRO A 199 8.67 7.03 11.05
CA PRO A 199 9.63 5.93 11.19
C PRO A 199 11.05 6.28 10.67
N GLU A 200 11.16 7.29 9.81
CA GLU A 200 12.43 7.76 9.23
C GLU A 200 13.32 8.52 10.24
N VAL A 201 12.74 8.93 11.36
CA VAL A 201 13.46 9.71 12.38
C VAL A 201 13.65 8.85 13.63
N PRO A 202 14.90 8.69 14.14
CA PRO A 202 15.11 7.99 15.40
C PRO A 202 14.24 8.56 16.52
N PHE A 203 13.52 7.68 17.20
CA PHE A 203 12.60 8.03 18.26
C PHE A 203 13.27 7.95 19.63
N ASP A 204 13.21 9.05 20.39
CA ASP A 204 13.65 9.09 21.78
C ASP A 204 12.45 9.22 22.73
N LYS A 205 12.40 8.34 23.75
CA LYS A 205 11.29 8.29 24.72
C LYS A 205 11.29 9.50 25.67
N GLU A 206 12.44 10.02 26.02
CA GLU A 206 12.54 11.19 26.93
C GLU A 206 12.14 12.47 26.19
N ASP A 207 12.62 12.66 24.96
CA ASP A 207 12.22 13.78 24.10
C ASP A 207 10.72 13.76 23.83
N PHE A 208 10.16 12.58 23.54
CA PHE A 208 8.71 12.41 23.39
C PHE A 208 7.94 12.87 24.64
N LEU A 209 8.38 12.47 25.84
CA LEU A 209 7.73 12.88 27.10
C LEU A 209 7.85 14.39 27.33
N LEU A 210 8.99 15.01 26.96
CA LEU A 210 9.18 16.45 27.03
C LEU A 210 8.24 17.19 26.07
N ASP A 211 8.10 16.72 24.86
CA ASP A 211 7.18 17.29 23.86
C ASP A 211 5.72 17.20 24.33
N VAL A 212 5.29 16.03 24.81
CA VAL A 212 3.93 15.85 25.36
C VAL A 212 3.71 16.77 26.57
N LYS A 213 4.68 16.89 27.46
CA LYS A 213 4.61 17.75 28.64
C LYS A 213 4.49 19.24 28.24
N ARG A 214 5.26 19.68 27.23
CA ARG A 214 5.19 21.03 26.67
C ARG A 214 3.80 21.31 26.09
N MET A 215 3.26 20.39 25.31
CA MET A 215 1.90 20.53 24.75
C MET A 215 0.82 20.58 25.84
N LEU A 216 0.93 19.76 26.89
CA LEU A 216 0.02 19.76 28.04
C LEU A 216 0.12 21.03 28.90
N PHE A 217 1.19 21.80 28.79
CA PHE A 217 1.28 23.12 29.41
C PHE A 217 0.42 24.15 28.69
N GLU A 218 0.37 24.08 27.37
CA GLU A 218 -0.35 25.02 26.51
C GLU A 218 -1.85 24.67 26.36
N ARG A 219 -2.22 23.38 26.50
CA ARG A 219 -3.57 22.88 26.25
C ARG A 219 -3.93 21.68 27.12
N ASN A 220 -5.21 21.44 27.31
CA ASN A 220 -5.67 20.32 28.14
C ASN A 220 -5.58 18.97 27.39
N ASN A 221 -5.82 18.96 26.08
CA ASN A 221 -5.91 17.73 25.32
C ASN A 221 -4.82 17.74 24.23
N VAL A 222 -4.02 16.69 24.18
CA VAL A 222 -2.95 16.48 23.21
C VAL A 222 -3.26 15.25 22.36
N ILE A 223 -3.14 15.39 21.03
CA ILE A 223 -3.27 14.28 20.08
C ILE A 223 -1.94 14.10 19.40
N VAL A 224 -1.45 12.87 19.43
CA VAL A 224 -0.20 12.43 18.84
C VAL A 224 -0.52 11.45 17.71
N ALA A 225 0.01 11.67 16.53
CA ALA A 225 0.05 10.68 15.47
C ALA A 225 1.43 10.01 15.48
N VAL A 226 1.45 8.69 15.43
CA VAL A 226 2.68 7.91 15.47
C VAL A 226 2.63 6.77 14.46
N SER A 227 3.74 6.55 13.73
CA SER A 227 3.86 5.37 12.88
C SER A 227 4.06 4.11 13.74
N GLU A 228 3.49 2.99 13.30
CA GLU A 228 3.75 1.66 13.89
C GLU A 228 5.23 1.28 13.81
N GLY A 229 5.97 1.85 12.85
CA GLY A 229 7.36 1.55 12.53
C GLY A 229 8.40 2.42 13.21
N ILE A 230 8.04 3.27 14.20
CA ILE A 230 9.04 4.09 14.92
C ILE A 230 10.10 3.22 15.60
N ARG A 231 11.37 3.67 15.50
CA ARG A 231 12.54 2.97 16.02
C ARG A 231 13.39 3.88 16.87
N ASP A 232 14.08 3.29 17.85
CA ASP A 232 15.14 4.00 18.60
C ASP A 232 16.40 4.23 17.73
N ALA A 233 17.35 4.96 18.27
CA ALA A 233 18.63 5.24 17.60
C ALA A 233 19.46 3.97 17.29
N SER A 234 19.16 2.84 17.92
CA SER A 234 19.79 1.54 17.67
C SER A 234 19.05 0.72 16.62
N GLY A 235 17.95 1.24 16.05
CA GLY A 235 17.12 0.56 15.06
C GLY A 235 16.08 -0.41 15.62
N ASN A 236 15.91 -0.49 16.96
CA ASN A 236 14.92 -1.35 17.58
C ASN A 236 13.53 -0.70 17.52
N TYR A 237 12.50 -1.46 17.17
CA TYR A 237 11.12 -0.99 17.19
C TYR A 237 10.65 -0.64 18.60
N ILE A 238 9.87 0.44 18.70
CA ILE A 238 9.27 0.88 19.98
C ILE A 238 8.04 0.03 20.35
N SER A 239 7.54 -0.78 19.45
CA SER A 239 6.41 -1.69 19.71
C SER A 239 6.70 -2.68 20.85
N ALA A 240 5.68 -3.00 21.65
CA ALA A 240 5.81 -3.84 22.86
C ALA A 240 5.89 -5.35 22.60
N SER A 241 5.58 -5.82 21.41
CA SER A 241 5.56 -7.26 21.11
C SER A 241 6.92 -7.74 20.63
N GLU A 242 7.43 -8.83 21.22
CA GLU A 242 8.42 -9.67 20.55
C GLU A 242 7.83 -10.03 19.19
N SER A 243 8.42 -9.46 18.14
CA SER A 243 7.89 -9.51 16.80
C SER A 243 7.87 -10.94 16.29
N SER A 244 6.67 -11.50 16.07
CA SER A 244 6.54 -12.64 15.20
C SER A 244 6.91 -12.18 13.79
N VAL A 245 7.85 -12.88 13.16
CA VAL A 245 8.30 -12.58 11.80
C VAL A 245 7.35 -13.30 10.84
N ASP A 246 6.83 -12.60 9.83
CA ASP A 246 6.03 -13.21 8.79
C ASP A 246 6.89 -14.03 7.80
N THR A 247 6.26 -14.71 6.85
CA THR A 247 6.94 -15.55 5.85
C THR A 247 7.86 -14.77 4.90
N PHE A 248 7.80 -13.44 4.87
CA PHE A 248 8.70 -12.56 4.11
C PHE A 248 9.88 -12.04 4.95
N GLY A 249 9.96 -12.43 6.23
CA GLY A 249 10.98 -11.93 7.14
C GLY A 249 10.63 -10.58 7.79
N HIS A 250 9.39 -10.09 7.61
CA HIS A 250 8.95 -8.83 8.19
C HIS A 250 8.39 -9.04 9.60
N SER A 251 8.82 -8.21 10.54
CA SER A 251 8.23 -8.15 11.87
C SER A 251 6.76 -7.74 11.79
N GLN A 252 5.89 -8.46 12.48
CA GLN A 252 4.52 -8.00 12.71
C GLN A 252 4.57 -6.88 13.73
N LEU A 253 4.35 -5.64 13.27
CA LEU A 253 4.37 -4.45 14.10
C LEU A 253 2.95 -4.15 14.57
N SER A 254 2.80 -3.92 15.85
CA SER A 254 1.63 -3.30 16.47
C SER A 254 1.96 -2.95 17.91
N GLY A 255 1.26 -1.97 18.45
CA GLY A 255 1.39 -1.61 19.86
C GLY A 255 2.46 -0.58 20.18
N ALA A 256 3.02 0.14 19.20
CA ALA A 256 3.82 1.34 19.44
C ALA A 256 2.99 2.36 20.22
N GLY A 257 1.76 2.65 19.78
CA GLY A 257 0.82 3.52 20.48
C GLY A 257 0.51 3.03 21.90
N LYS A 258 0.39 1.72 22.08
CA LYS A 258 0.13 1.12 23.41
C LYS A 258 1.35 1.25 24.34
N THR A 259 2.54 1.05 23.80
CA THR A 259 3.79 1.25 24.58
C THR A 259 3.91 2.71 25.05
N LEU A 260 3.63 3.66 24.17
CA LEU A 260 3.64 5.09 24.50
C LEU A 260 2.52 5.48 25.46
N GLU A 261 1.35 4.85 25.38
CA GLU A 261 0.26 5.03 26.34
C GLU A 261 0.71 4.66 27.77
N PHE A 262 1.33 3.50 27.95
CA PHE A 262 1.87 3.09 29.25
C PHE A 262 2.96 4.04 29.73
N LEU A 263 3.86 4.47 28.86
CA LEU A 263 4.93 5.41 29.17
C LEU A 263 4.37 6.75 29.68
N VAL A 264 3.41 7.35 28.95
CA VAL A 264 2.77 8.61 29.33
C VAL A 264 2.02 8.46 30.66
N LYS A 265 1.29 7.37 30.84
CA LYS A 265 0.54 7.09 32.07
C LYS A 265 1.48 7.00 33.29
N GLU A 266 2.58 6.26 33.15
CA GLU A 266 3.57 6.06 34.22
C GLU A 266 4.31 7.36 34.58
N LYS A 267 4.81 8.07 33.57
CA LYS A 267 5.72 9.22 33.77
C LYS A 267 5.00 10.56 34.01
N LEU A 268 3.81 10.75 33.40
CA LEU A 268 3.10 12.02 33.49
C LEU A 268 1.82 11.96 34.35
N GLY A 269 1.29 10.77 34.63
CA GLY A 269 0.12 10.58 35.49
C GLY A 269 -1.18 11.18 34.94
N VAL A 270 -1.25 11.49 33.64
CA VAL A 270 -2.41 12.07 32.99
C VAL A 270 -3.29 10.97 32.38
N LYS A 271 -4.55 11.31 32.08
CA LYS A 271 -5.43 10.41 31.31
C LYS A 271 -4.83 10.21 29.92
N VAL A 272 -4.66 8.97 29.51
CA VAL A 272 -4.11 8.64 28.18
C VAL A 272 -4.86 7.46 27.60
N ARG A 273 -4.98 7.44 26.27
CA ARG A 273 -5.47 6.31 25.47
C ARG A 273 -4.71 6.22 24.17
N SER A 274 -4.59 5.02 23.64
CA SER A 274 -4.12 4.75 22.28
C SER A 274 -5.26 4.24 21.41
N VAL A 275 -5.21 4.59 20.14
CA VAL A 275 -6.12 4.14 19.09
C VAL A 275 -5.25 3.59 17.95
N GLU A 276 -5.33 2.31 17.69
CA GLU A 276 -4.73 1.68 16.53
C GLU A 276 -5.71 1.75 15.37
N VAL A 277 -5.34 2.45 14.28
CA VAL A 277 -6.18 2.53 13.07
C VAL A 277 -6.21 1.18 12.35
N ASN A 278 -5.12 0.45 12.40
CA ASN A 278 -4.98 -0.93 11.93
C ASN A 278 -5.55 -1.14 10.52
N VAL A 279 -6.25 -2.26 10.27
CA VAL A 279 -6.75 -2.64 8.93
C VAL A 279 -7.77 -1.68 8.33
N LEU A 280 -8.44 -0.86 9.15
CA LEU A 280 -9.47 0.06 8.67
C LEU A 280 -8.95 1.05 7.62
N GLN A 281 -7.73 1.55 7.78
CA GLN A 281 -7.12 2.52 6.87
C GLN A 281 -6.89 1.98 5.45
N ARG A 282 -6.88 0.67 5.23
CA ARG A 282 -6.69 0.05 3.92
C ARG A 282 -7.95 -0.58 3.33
N CYS A 283 -9.10 -0.48 4.00
CA CYS A 283 -10.35 -1.12 3.54
C CYS A 283 -11.60 -0.25 3.72
N ALA A 284 -11.47 1.01 4.13
CA ALA A 284 -12.59 1.92 4.40
C ALA A 284 -13.18 2.50 3.10
N ALA A 285 -13.99 1.73 2.39
CA ALA A 285 -14.59 2.11 1.12
C ALA A 285 -15.46 3.38 1.19
N HIS A 286 -16.12 3.63 2.33
CA HIS A 286 -17.01 4.79 2.52
C HIS A 286 -16.28 6.15 2.49
N LEU A 287 -14.96 6.16 2.70
CA LEU A 287 -14.11 7.35 2.61
C LEU A 287 -13.09 7.28 1.46
N ALA A 288 -13.24 6.35 0.52
CA ALA A 288 -12.36 6.26 -0.62
C ALA A 288 -12.26 7.60 -1.38
N SER A 289 -11.07 7.95 -1.83
CA SER A 289 -10.84 9.11 -2.69
C SER A 289 -11.29 8.79 -4.12
N LYS A 290 -12.14 9.65 -4.71
CA LYS A 290 -12.53 9.49 -6.10
C LYS A 290 -11.32 9.54 -7.04
N THR A 291 -10.40 10.47 -6.80
CA THR A 291 -9.15 10.59 -7.57
C THR A 291 -8.35 9.30 -7.53
N ASP A 292 -8.10 8.75 -6.34
CA ASP A 292 -7.36 7.50 -6.15
C ASP A 292 -8.04 6.31 -6.86
N LEU A 293 -9.37 6.21 -6.81
CA LEU A 293 -10.12 5.17 -7.52
C LEU A 293 -10.04 5.33 -9.05
N ASP A 294 -10.14 6.54 -9.56
CA ASP A 294 -10.08 6.83 -11.00
C ASP A 294 -8.66 6.61 -11.54
N GLU A 295 -7.63 6.99 -10.79
CA GLU A 295 -6.22 6.75 -11.13
C GLU A 295 -5.88 5.25 -11.10
N ALA A 296 -6.31 4.53 -10.07
CA ALA A 296 -6.14 3.08 -9.99
C ALA A 296 -6.80 2.36 -11.18
N PHE A 297 -8.00 2.80 -11.54
CA PHE A 297 -8.72 2.26 -12.70
C PHE A 297 -7.96 2.56 -14.01
N THR A 298 -7.52 3.80 -14.19
CA THR A 298 -6.77 4.22 -15.39
C THR A 298 -5.43 3.50 -15.51
N LEU A 299 -4.72 3.27 -14.38
CA LEU A 299 -3.49 2.46 -14.38
C LEU A 299 -3.73 1.05 -14.92
N GLY A 300 -4.83 0.42 -14.53
CA GLY A 300 -5.22 -0.88 -15.07
C GLY A 300 -5.43 -0.87 -16.59
N GLN A 301 -6.17 0.13 -17.10
CA GLN A 301 -6.38 0.32 -18.55
C GLN A 301 -5.07 0.58 -19.29
N LYS A 302 -4.20 1.43 -18.74
CA LYS A 302 -2.90 1.77 -19.33
C LYS A 302 -1.94 0.58 -19.36
N ALA A 303 -1.97 -0.29 -18.37
CA ALA A 303 -1.19 -1.53 -18.38
C ALA A 303 -1.56 -2.42 -19.58
N VAL A 304 -2.84 -2.55 -19.87
CA VAL A 304 -3.31 -3.29 -21.05
C VAL A 304 -2.84 -2.62 -22.34
N ALA A 305 -3.09 -1.32 -22.52
CA ALA A 305 -2.66 -0.59 -23.72
C ALA A 305 -1.15 -0.67 -23.96
N LEU A 306 -0.33 -0.50 -22.91
CA LEU A 306 1.13 -0.67 -23.02
C LEU A 306 1.54 -2.08 -23.43
N SER A 307 0.84 -3.10 -22.93
CA SER A 307 1.12 -4.48 -23.32
C SER A 307 0.78 -4.73 -24.81
N GLU A 308 -0.27 -4.11 -25.34
CA GLU A 308 -0.60 -4.15 -26.79
C GLU A 308 0.50 -3.50 -27.64
N GLU A 309 1.12 -2.43 -27.13
CA GLU A 309 2.28 -1.79 -27.76
C GLU A 309 3.58 -2.62 -27.65
N GLY A 310 3.53 -3.79 -26.99
CA GLY A 310 4.67 -4.69 -26.82
C GLY A 310 5.51 -4.40 -25.58
N VAL A 311 5.08 -3.51 -24.68
CA VAL A 311 5.77 -3.23 -23.44
C VAL A 311 5.72 -4.45 -22.52
N THR A 312 6.87 -4.81 -21.97
CA THR A 312 7.04 -5.90 -20.99
C THR A 312 8.14 -5.55 -20.00
N ALA A 313 8.27 -6.30 -18.93
CA ALA A 313 9.27 -6.09 -17.88
C ALA A 313 9.27 -4.65 -17.33
N SER A 314 8.07 -4.10 -17.13
CA SER A 314 7.87 -2.71 -16.73
C SER A 314 6.74 -2.58 -15.72
N MET A 315 6.82 -1.54 -14.89
CA MET A 315 5.73 -1.08 -14.04
C MET A 315 5.06 0.14 -14.69
N VAL A 316 3.74 0.21 -14.64
CA VAL A 316 3.04 1.44 -15.02
C VAL A 316 3.12 2.42 -13.86
N THR A 317 3.55 3.64 -14.12
CA THR A 317 3.75 4.67 -13.09
C THR A 317 2.90 5.90 -13.35
N MET A 318 2.77 6.72 -12.34
CA MET A 318 2.13 8.04 -12.40
C MET A 318 3.19 9.12 -12.25
N ARG A 319 3.21 10.05 -13.19
CA ARG A 319 4.07 11.25 -13.12
C ARG A 319 3.21 12.48 -13.04
N ARG A 320 3.39 13.26 -12.00
CA ARG A 320 2.69 14.53 -11.84
C ARG A 320 3.17 15.54 -12.90
N ILE A 321 2.20 16.10 -13.63
CA ILE A 321 2.43 17.13 -14.65
C ILE A 321 2.13 18.51 -14.08
N SER A 322 1.03 18.65 -13.31
CA SER A 322 0.58 19.92 -12.76
C SER A 322 -0.13 19.73 -11.43
N ASP A 323 -0.02 20.73 -10.55
CA ASP A 323 -0.72 20.78 -9.27
C ASP A 323 -2.05 21.56 -9.36
N ALA A 324 -2.12 22.55 -10.24
CA ALA A 324 -3.31 23.37 -10.41
C ALA A 324 -3.50 23.80 -11.89
N PRO A 325 -4.40 23.15 -12.64
CA PRO A 325 -5.19 21.97 -12.23
C PRO A 325 -4.32 20.75 -11.96
N TYR A 326 -4.77 19.85 -11.10
CA TYR A 326 -4.08 18.60 -10.83
C TYR A 326 -4.14 17.69 -12.06
N GLU A 327 -2.99 17.27 -12.57
CA GLU A 327 -2.86 16.44 -13.75
C GLU A 327 -1.73 15.41 -13.60
N ILE A 328 -1.99 14.18 -14.07
CA ILE A 328 -1.07 13.05 -14.05
C ILE A 328 -0.89 12.48 -15.46
N ALA A 329 0.35 12.14 -15.83
CA ALA A 329 0.68 11.25 -16.94
C ALA A 329 0.91 9.82 -16.42
N TYR A 330 0.64 8.85 -17.29
CA TYR A 330 0.88 7.43 -17.06
C TYR A 330 1.96 6.94 -18.01
N GLU A 331 3.03 6.38 -17.47
CA GLU A 331 4.23 6.02 -18.23
C GLU A 331 4.76 4.63 -17.78
N PRO A 332 5.34 3.83 -18.68
CA PRO A 332 6.03 2.62 -18.28
C PRO A 332 7.43 2.94 -17.74
N VAL A 333 7.81 2.34 -16.63
CA VAL A 333 9.18 2.34 -16.12
C VAL A 333 9.72 0.92 -16.10
N SER A 334 10.86 0.73 -16.78
CA SER A 334 11.51 -0.59 -16.84
C SER A 334 12.10 -0.99 -15.49
N TYR A 335 11.95 -2.25 -15.11
CA TYR A 335 12.53 -2.79 -13.87
C TYR A 335 14.06 -2.73 -13.83
N THR A 336 14.73 -2.63 -14.97
CA THR A 336 16.18 -2.41 -14.99
C THR A 336 16.59 -1.06 -14.40
N HIS A 337 15.71 -0.05 -14.49
CA HIS A 337 15.94 1.27 -13.88
C HIS A 337 15.60 1.25 -12.38
N LEU A 338 14.57 0.51 -11.94
CA LEU A 338 14.20 0.40 -10.54
C LEU A 338 15.33 -0.18 -9.67
N ARG A 339 16.05 -1.20 -10.18
CA ARG A 339 17.24 -1.76 -9.50
C ARG A 339 18.42 -0.78 -9.36
N ALA A 340 18.55 0.17 -10.27
CA ALA A 340 19.67 1.13 -10.23
C ALA A 340 19.56 2.14 -9.09
N HIS A 341 18.37 2.27 -8.48
CA HIS A 341 18.09 3.18 -7.35
C HIS A 341 18.01 2.45 -5.99
N GLU A 342 18.05 1.11 -5.97
CA GLU A 342 18.24 0.36 -4.73
C GLU A 342 19.67 0.58 -4.24
N THR A 343 19.85 1.50 -3.29
CA THR A 343 21.12 1.65 -2.58
C THR A 343 21.35 0.41 -1.71
N PRO A 344 22.64 0.00 -1.44
CA PRO A 344 22.97 -1.14 -0.59
C PRO A 344 22.38 -1.11 0.83
N GLU A 345 21.77 0.01 1.22
CA GLU A 345 21.16 0.23 2.53
C GLU A 345 19.74 -0.35 2.65
N HIS A 346 19.17 -0.85 1.55
CA HIS A 346 17.82 -1.46 1.49
C HIS A 346 17.84 -2.98 1.18
N LEU A 347 19.03 -3.60 1.18
CA LEU A 347 19.22 -5.05 1.02
C LEU A 347 19.45 -5.74 2.37
#